data_1cc0ffe23c140cd8d6a9b0f34c796942
#
_entry.id   1cc0ffe23c140cd8d6a9b0f34c796942
#
_cell.length_a   1.000
_cell.length_b   1.000
_cell.length_c   1.000
_cell.angle_alpha   90.00
_cell.angle_beta   90.00
_cell.angle_gamma   90.00
#
_symmetry.space_group_name_H-M   'P 1'
#
loop_
_entity.id
_entity.type
_entity.pdbx_description
1 polymer ?
#
loop_
_entity_poly.entity_id
_entity_poly.type
_entity_poly.pdbx_seq_one_letter_code
_entity_poly.pdbx_strand_id
1 'polypeptide(L)'
;MSFTEHDKKTYLADAANDFTARRISKRSFLKKAGLAGVGFSAFNLGLLGNTRRNRGGGLIGDAAFAEGDPEVNKWLKDVGSKFKGTKIRYTSEATPPTVVLDKLKGEFTAATGIEVEIEIVPLEQVLAKATQDVQGQLGSYDLYYLDQSWVATFAQDTFDPIAYYKDKPDLAMPNFDWEDFSKPLVEGLSKYNGKWTGIPFDIPIMTTMYRKDLFEKHKIAAPKTTDDFLAAVKLISEAEKANGIYGTGLQAKSGHYSLECDWTQVVWNSGGSIFGKDKKFSGNDEAGVKGLKYYQELLKYSPPESTNSTWDGQFAMLQSGQVAMVNSWDEFMPGMDAADSKVKGLIECIRPVRGPSYRAAADAGFGEIPNPGHQGGSNLSLSKYSKNPDAAWIFMQWACSKDIMTRCTLGGGFAPMRLSSFADPRVKAKEVVGPGTTRHLPVVKEVIDNDMASEPDMPLWAGFSNNEIPVNLGKLLTGQDFGGDAKKCMDTVATLIDKAVADAAL
;
A
#
# COMPACT_ATOMS: atom_id res chain seq x y z
N MET A 1 25.28 25.85 -1.46
CA MET A 1 24.53 26.50 -0.35
C MET A 1 23.65 25.47 0.27
N SER A 2 23.87 25.13 1.54
CA SER A 2 22.97 24.21 2.27
C SER A 2 21.83 25.06 2.84
N PHE A 3 20.60 24.76 2.39
CA PHE A 3 19.41 25.37 2.98
C PHE A 3 19.15 24.77 4.35
N THR A 4 18.80 25.60 5.34
CA THR A 4 18.23 25.11 6.59
C THR A 4 16.82 24.56 6.36
N GLU A 5 16.27 23.79 7.31
CA GLU A 5 14.88 23.30 7.21
C GLU A 5 13.85 24.44 7.15
N HIS A 6 14.15 25.58 7.79
CA HIS A 6 13.32 26.78 7.72
C HIS A 6 13.37 27.42 6.32
N ASP A 7 14.56 27.52 5.72
CA ASP A 7 14.73 28.06 4.37
C ASP A 7 14.01 27.18 3.32
N LYS A 8 14.06 25.85 3.48
CA LYS A 8 13.35 24.90 2.60
C LYS A 8 11.84 25.10 2.66
N LYS A 9 11.26 25.23 3.88
CA LYS A 9 9.83 25.45 4.06
C LYS A 9 9.37 26.78 3.45
N THR A 10 10.09 27.85 3.68
CA THR A 10 9.78 29.18 3.13
C THR A 10 9.87 29.16 1.61
N TYR A 11 10.94 28.60 1.05
CA TYR A 11 11.16 28.48 -0.40
C TYR A 11 10.06 27.66 -1.09
N LEU A 12 9.56 26.60 -0.43
CA LEU A 12 8.47 25.77 -0.95
C LEU A 12 7.13 26.49 -0.87
N ALA A 13 6.86 27.21 0.22
CA ALA A 13 5.62 27.99 0.36
C ALA A 13 5.55 29.08 -0.71
N ASP A 14 6.64 29.77 -0.99
CA ASP A 14 6.71 30.78 -2.06
C ASP A 14 6.55 30.16 -3.43
N ALA A 15 7.17 29.00 -3.70
CA ALA A 15 7.02 28.28 -4.95
C ALA A 15 5.60 27.78 -5.15
N ALA A 16 4.92 27.33 -4.09
CA ALA A 16 3.52 26.90 -4.15
C ALA A 16 2.58 28.08 -4.40
N ASN A 17 2.81 29.23 -3.75
CA ASN A 17 2.05 30.45 -3.97
C ASN A 17 2.20 30.97 -5.41
N ASP A 18 3.44 30.96 -5.94
CA ASP A 18 3.69 31.34 -7.32
C ASP A 18 3.03 30.40 -8.34
N PHE A 19 3.00 29.11 -8.07
CA PHE A 19 2.32 28.13 -8.90
C PHE A 19 0.79 28.31 -8.85
N THR A 20 0.22 28.47 -7.65
CA THR A 20 -1.23 28.71 -7.44
C THR A 20 -1.68 30.01 -8.11
N ALA A 21 -0.85 31.06 -8.02
CA ALA A 21 -1.08 32.34 -8.71
C ALA A 21 -0.76 32.29 -10.21
N ARG A 22 -0.41 31.13 -10.77
CA ARG A 22 0.01 30.91 -12.18
C ARG A 22 1.21 31.77 -12.64
N ARG A 23 2.05 32.20 -11.72
CA ARG A 23 3.27 32.97 -12.03
C ARG A 23 4.42 32.10 -12.54
N ILE A 24 4.42 30.81 -12.21
CA ILE A 24 5.39 29.82 -12.69
C ILE A 24 4.69 28.59 -13.30
N SER A 25 5.37 27.94 -14.25
CA SER A 25 4.88 26.69 -14.84
C SER A 25 5.01 25.50 -13.88
N LYS A 26 4.21 24.45 -14.11
CA LYS A 26 4.31 23.17 -13.39
C LYS A 26 5.74 22.61 -13.40
N ARG A 27 6.43 22.69 -14.54
CA ARG A 27 7.82 22.22 -14.69
C ARG A 27 8.79 23.04 -13.80
N SER A 28 8.59 24.35 -13.72
CA SER A 28 9.40 25.26 -12.89
C SER A 28 9.12 25.03 -11.41
N PHE A 29 7.87 24.80 -11.01
CA PHE A 29 7.48 24.43 -9.65
C PHE A 29 8.12 23.11 -9.22
N LEU A 30 8.01 22.06 -10.05
CA LEU A 30 8.61 20.74 -9.77
C LEU A 30 10.13 20.79 -9.65
N LYS A 31 10.80 21.62 -10.47
CA LYS A 31 12.24 21.84 -10.37
C LYS A 31 12.63 22.52 -9.04
N LYS A 32 11.84 23.50 -8.60
CA LYS A 32 12.03 24.18 -7.31
C LYS A 32 11.79 23.22 -6.12
N ALA A 33 10.75 22.40 -6.20
CA ALA A 33 10.43 21.38 -5.18
C ALA A 33 11.53 20.32 -5.06
N GLY A 34 12.05 19.82 -6.20
CA GLY A 34 13.18 18.88 -6.22
C GLY A 34 14.46 19.47 -5.62
N LEU A 35 14.74 20.74 -5.85
CA LEU A 35 15.89 21.46 -5.25
C LEU A 35 15.76 21.60 -3.72
N ALA A 36 14.53 21.63 -3.19
CA ALA A 36 14.27 21.67 -1.76
C ALA A 36 14.29 20.28 -1.09
N GLY A 37 14.54 19.21 -1.85
CA GLY A 37 14.61 17.84 -1.32
C GLY A 37 13.27 17.25 -0.92
N VAL A 38 12.16 17.82 -1.43
CA VAL A 38 10.81 17.28 -1.22
C VAL A 38 10.51 16.32 -2.36
N GLY A 39 10.46 15.02 -2.05
CA GLY A 39 9.92 14.02 -2.94
C GLY A 39 8.41 14.24 -3.06
N PHE A 40 7.96 14.78 -4.19
CA PHE A 40 6.55 14.67 -4.54
C PHE A 40 6.33 13.26 -5.07
N SER A 41 5.39 12.53 -4.46
CA SER A 41 5.07 11.21 -4.95
C SER A 41 4.61 11.30 -6.42
N ALA A 42 5.31 10.63 -7.31
CA ALA A 42 4.99 10.59 -8.73
C ALA A 42 3.61 9.98 -8.95
N PHE A 43 3.19 9.11 -8.04
CA PHE A 43 1.87 8.50 -7.98
C PHE A 43 0.76 9.54 -7.86
N ASN A 44 0.90 10.50 -6.96
CA ASN A 44 -0.05 11.61 -6.80
C ASN A 44 -0.12 12.53 -8.03
N LEU A 45 1.00 12.76 -8.71
CA LEU A 45 1.03 13.62 -9.89
C LEU A 45 0.45 12.93 -11.13
N GLY A 46 0.59 11.62 -11.27
CA GLY A 46 -0.05 10.83 -12.32
C GLY A 46 -1.57 10.80 -12.15
N LEU A 47 -2.06 10.60 -10.93
CA LEU A 47 -3.48 10.56 -10.59
C LEU A 47 -4.15 11.95 -10.60
N LEU A 48 -3.45 13.00 -10.17
CA LEU A 48 -3.99 14.37 -10.08
C LEU A 48 -3.68 15.25 -11.32
N GLY A 49 -2.79 14.79 -12.20
CA GLY A 49 -2.17 15.63 -13.22
C GLY A 49 -3.04 16.06 -14.39
N ASN A 50 -4.29 15.63 -14.52
CA ASN A 50 -5.10 15.94 -15.72
C ASN A 50 -6.58 16.27 -15.48
N THR A 51 -6.97 16.73 -14.32
CA THR A 51 -8.38 16.98 -13.98
C THR A 51 -9.01 18.21 -14.66
N ARG A 52 -8.30 18.97 -15.51
CA ARG A 52 -8.87 20.16 -16.16
C ARG A 52 -8.85 20.20 -17.69
N ARG A 53 -8.39 19.16 -18.39
CA ARG A 53 -8.29 19.22 -19.86
C ARG A 53 -8.46 17.91 -20.63
N ASN A 54 -9.31 17.00 -20.24
CA ASN A 54 -9.82 16.03 -21.21
C ASN A 54 -11.15 15.43 -20.77
N ARG A 55 -12.15 15.64 -21.56
CA ARG A 55 -13.27 14.73 -21.71
C ARG A 55 -12.69 13.45 -22.34
N GLY A 56 -12.39 12.44 -21.52
CA GLY A 56 -11.88 11.14 -21.97
C GLY A 56 -10.41 10.89 -21.60
N GLY A 57 -10.14 9.97 -20.67
CA GLY A 57 -8.84 9.31 -20.49
C GLY A 57 -8.03 9.67 -19.25
N GLY A 58 -8.66 9.82 -18.08
CA GLY A 58 -7.94 9.72 -16.78
C GLY A 58 -7.81 8.26 -16.33
N LEU A 59 -6.92 7.97 -15.39
CA LEU A 59 -6.80 6.66 -14.73
C LEU A 59 -8.12 6.17 -14.09
N ILE A 60 -9.07 7.08 -13.85
CA ILE A 60 -10.40 6.77 -13.34
C ILE A 60 -11.35 6.67 -14.53
N GLY A 61 -11.73 5.46 -14.86
CA GLY A 61 -12.68 5.19 -15.94
C GLY A 61 -14.10 5.65 -15.60
N ASP A 62 -14.86 6.07 -16.64
CA ASP A 62 -16.27 6.50 -16.50
C ASP A 62 -17.16 5.45 -15.81
N ALA A 63 -16.78 4.19 -15.84
CA ALA A 63 -17.48 3.10 -15.16
C ALA A 63 -17.56 3.23 -13.62
N ALA A 64 -16.64 4.01 -13.00
CA ALA A 64 -16.71 4.31 -11.57
C ALA A 64 -17.91 5.22 -11.24
N PHE A 65 -18.39 6.00 -12.22
CA PHE A 65 -19.48 6.95 -12.07
C PHE A 65 -20.82 6.42 -12.63
N ALA A 66 -20.93 5.10 -12.83
CA ALA A 66 -22.21 4.48 -13.15
C ALA A 66 -23.23 4.71 -12.01
N GLU A 67 -24.52 4.60 -12.35
CA GLU A 67 -25.60 4.74 -11.37
C GLU A 67 -25.42 3.74 -10.23
N GLY A 68 -25.44 4.22 -8.98
CA GLY A 68 -25.25 3.39 -7.79
C GLY A 68 -26.45 2.46 -7.52
N ASP A 69 -26.23 1.49 -6.62
CA ASP A 69 -27.26 0.52 -6.22
C ASP A 69 -28.50 1.24 -5.64
N PRO A 70 -29.70 1.00 -6.19
CA PRO A 70 -30.94 1.66 -5.74
C PRO A 70 -31.31 1.36 -4.29
N GLU A 71 -31.00 0.17 -3.74
CA GLU A 71 -31.27 -0.18 -2.34
C GLU A 71 -30.33 0.58 -1.41
N VAL A 72 -29.06 0.67 -1.75
CA VAL A 72 -28.07 1.48 -1.02
C VAL A 72 -28.48 2.96 -1.06
N ASN A 73 -28.87 3.48 -2.21
CA ASN A 73 -29.33 4.87 -2.34
C ASN A 73 -30.58 5.15 -1.52
N LYS A 74 -31.52 4.20 -1.44
CA LYS A 74 -32.71 4.31 -0.60
C LYS A 74 -32.32 4.33 0.87
N TRP A 75 -31.48 3.41 1.31
CA TRP A 75 -30.98 3.36 2.69
C TRP A 75 -30.26 4.66 3.08
N LEU A 76 -29.40 5.20 2.23
CA LEU A 76 -28.73 6.49 2.48
C LEU A 76 -29.72 7.62 2.70
N LYS A 77 -30.80 7.68 1.92
CA LYS A 77 -31.87 8.71 2.10
C LYS A 77 -32.66 8.51 3.38
N ASP A 78 -33.04 7.27 3.68
CA ASP A 78 -33.92 6.96 4.82
C ASP A 78 -33.18 7.08 6.17
N VAL A 79 -31.91 6.64 6.21
CA VAL A 79 -31.11 6.57 7.43
C VAL A 79 -30.13 7.74 7.51
N GLY A 80 -29.35 7.97 6.47
CA GLY A 80 -28.29 8.98 6.45
C GLY A 80 -28.82 10.40 6.58
N SER A 81 -29.99 10.71 6.01
CA SER A 81 -30.61 12.05 6.10
C SER A 81 -30.91 12.51 7.54
N LYS A 82 -31.02 11.58 8.49
CA LYS A 82 -31.17 11.89 9.93
C LYS A 82 -29.99 12.66 10.50
N PHE A 83 -28.83 12.58 9.84
CA PHE A 83 -27.56 13.20 10.23
C PHE A 83 -27.18 14.38 9.33
N LYS A 84 -28.14 14.92 8.57
CA LYS A 84 -27.92 16.07 7.68
C LYS A 84 -27.28 17.25 8.42
N GLY A 85 -26.24 17.83 7.80
CA GLY A 85 -25.46 18.94 8.37
C GLY A 85 -24.31 18.51 9.27
N THR A 86 -24.16 17.19 9.55
CA THR A 86 -22.99 16.67 10.24
C THR A 86 -21.79 16.69 9.29
N LYS A 87 -20.62 17.02 9.83
CA LYS A 87 -19.33 16.90 9.13
C LYS A 87 -18.51 15.80 9.77
N ILE A 88 -18.00 14.88 8.95
CA ILE A 88 -17.08 13.82 9.36
C ILE A 88 -15.74 13.97 8.68
N ARG A 89 -14.68 13.51 9.35
CA ARG A 89 -13.30 13.59 8.85
C ARG A 89 -12.65 12.20 8.81
N TYR A 90 -12.01 11.92 7.70
CA TYR A 90 -11.25 10.70 7.43
C TYR A 90 -9.82 11.07 7.05
N THR A 91 -8.81 10.48 7.71
CA THR A 91 -7.41 10.62 7.30
C THR A 91 -6.95 9.36 6.58
N SER A 92 -6.32 9.52 5.42
CA SER A 92 -5.94 8.44 4.54
C SER A 92 -4.68 8.75 3.74
N GLU A 93 -4.07 7.69 3.23
CA GLU A 93 -3.05 7.78 2.19
C GLU A 93 -3.68 7.98 0.80
N ALA A 94 -2.87 8.47 -0.15
CA ALA A 94 -3.25 8.62 -1.55
C ALA A 94 -3.21 7.28 -2.32
N THR A 95 -3.92 6.27 -1.83
CA THR A 95 -4.07 4.99 -2.53
C THR A 95 -5.14 5.10 -3.64
N PRO A 96 -5.12 4.21 -4.64
CA PRO A 96 -6.14 4.22 -5.69
C PRO A 96 -7.58 4.18 -5.16
N PRO A 97 -7.96 3.31 -4.19
CA PRO A 97 -9.32 3.32 -3.64
C PRO A 97 -9.67 4.63 -2.95
N THR A 98 -8.76 5.22 -2.16
CA THR A 98 -9.01 6.50 -1.50
C THR A 98 -9.25 7.62 -2.51
N VAL A 99 -8.45 7.68 -3.57
CA VAL A 99 -8.60 8.72 -4.61
C VAL A 99 -9.93 8.59 -5.36
N VAL A 100 -10.38 7.36 -5.64
CA VAL A 100 -11.69 7.14 -6.27
C VAL A 100 -12.81 7.46 -5.29
N LEU A 101 -12.72 7.02 -4.04
CA LEU A 101 -13.70 7.30 -2.99
C LEU A 101 -13.87 8.82 -2.77
N ASP A 102 -12.76 9.58 -2.78
CA ASP A 102 -12.79 11.04 -2.65
C ASP A 102 -13.60 11.71 -3.77
N LYS A 103 -13.61 11.14 -4.97
CA LYS A 103 -14.44 11.62 -6.08
C LYS A 103 -15.90 11.18 -5.97
N LEU A 104 -16.15 9.99 -5.42
CA LEU A 104 -17.50 9.45 -5.24
C LEU A 104 -18.22 10.03 -4.01
N LYS A 105 -17.52 10.55 -3.00
CA LYS A 105 -18.13 11.05 -1.74
C LYS A 105 -19.21 12.12 -1.95
N GLY A 106 -19.19 12.84 -3.07
CA GLY A 106 -20.24 13.79 -3.44
C GLY A 106 -21.62 13.14 -3.59
N GLU A 107 -21.69 11.89 -4.03
CA GLU A 107 -22.94 11.11 -4.13
C GLU A 107 -23.49 10.81 -2.74
N PHE A 108 -22.60 10.40 -1.82
CA PHE A 108 -22.96 10.19 -0.42
C PHE A 108 -23.49 11.47 0.24
N THR A 109 -22.77 12.58 0.07
CA THR A 109 -23.20 13.87 0.61
C THR A 109 -24.54 14.32 0.03
N ALA A 110 -24.75 14.14 -1.26
CA ALA A 110 -26.03 14.49 -1.91
C ALA A 110 -27.21 13.65 -1.39
N ALA A 111 -26.97 12.37 -1.08
CA ALA A 111 -28.01 11.48 -0.57
C ALA A 111 -28.33 11.70 0.92
N THR A 112 -27.33 12.03 1.74
CA THR A 112 -27.45 12.07 3.22
C THR A 112 -27.46 13.49 3.78
N GLY A 113 -26.81 14.44 3.12
CA GLY A 113 -26.50 15.76 3.68
C GLY A 113 -25.37 15.75 4.72
N ILE A 114 -24.66 14.63 4.88
CA ILE A 114 -23.43 14.53 5.70
C ILE A 114 -22.25 14.99 4.83
N GLU A 115 -21.49 15.96 5.32
CA GLU A 115 -20.26 16.42 4.69
C GLU A 115 -19.10 15.47 5.03
N VAL A 116 -18.33 15.06 4.03
CA VAL A 116 -17.17 14.19 4.21
C VAL A 116 -15.90 14.93 3.78
N GLU A 117 -14.99 15.12 4.72
CA GLU A 117 -13.63 15.59 4.45
C GLU A 117 -12.67 14.39 4.50
N ILE A 118 -12.04 14.08 3.36
CA ILE A 118 -10.96 13.08 3.28
C ILE A 118 -9.64 13.85 3.21
N GLU A 119 -8.85 13.77 4.29
CA GLU A 119 -7.52 14.35 4.34
C GLU A 119 -6.51 13.33 3.81
N ILE A 120 -6.02 13.55 2.59
CA ILE A 120 -5.08 12.66 1.91
C ILE A 120 -3.66 13.18 2.14
N VAL A 121 -2.85 12.39 2.84
CA VAL A 121 -1.46 12.69 3.21
C VAL A 121 -0.55 11.47 3.00
N PRO A 122 0.78 11.62 2.98
CA PRO A 122 1.71 10.48 2.99
C PRO A 122 1.48 9.53 4.18
N LEU A 123 1.75 8.23 3.99
CA LEU A 123 1.44 7.18 4.95
C LEU A 123 1.99 7.45 6.36
N GLU A 124 3.25 7.91 6.45
CA GLU A 124 3.89 8.27 7.73
C GLU A 124 3.19 9.44 8.44
N GLN A 125 2.54 10.32 7.70
CA GLN A 125 1.74 11.39 8.28
C GLN A 125 0.37 10.89 8.75
N VAL A 126 -0.22 9.90 8.07
CA VAL A 126 -1.45 9.22 8.55
C VAL A 126 -1.17 8.60 9.92
N LEU A 127 -0.07 7.83 10.05
CA LEU A 127 0.34 7.24 11.33
C LEU A 127 0.52 8.31 12.43
N ALA A 128 1.26 9.37 12.13
CA ALA A 128 1.52 10.44 13.10
C ALA A 128 0.24 11.14 13.56
N LYS A 129 -0.69 11.41 12.63
CA LYS A 129 -1.98 12.07 12.92
C LYS A 129 -2.91 11.16 13.72
N ALA A 130 -3.03 9.88 13.34
CA ALA A 130 -3.81 8.90 14.08
C ALA A 130 -3.26 8.72 15.51
N THR A 131 -1.93 8.59 15.64
CA THR A 131 -1.27 8.48 16.96
C THR A 131 -1.55 9.70 17.83
N GLN A 132 -1.39 10.91 17.30
CA GLN A 132 -1.66 12.15 18.05
C GLN A 132 -3.12 12.25 18.47
N ASP A 133 -4.05 11.89 17.58
CA ASP A 133 -5.49 11.95 17.84
C ASP A 133 -5.91 10.99 18.95
N VAL A 134 -5.41 9.75 18.88
CA VAL A 134 -5.67 8.69 19.86
C VAL A 134 -5.04 9.01 21.21
N GLN A 135 -3.76 9.37 21.26
CA GLN A 135 -3.06 9.70 22.51
C GLN A 135 -3.69 10.90 23.23
N GLY A 136 -4.13 11.88 22.47
CA GLY A 136 -4.83 13.05 22.99
C GLY A 136 -6.32 12.86 23.21
N GLN A 137 -6.91 11.76 22.75
CA GLN A 137 -8.36 11.51 22.73
C GLN A 137 -9.13 12.68 22.11
N LEU A 138 -8.58 13.27 21.04
CA LEU A 138 -9.03 14.56 20.52
C LEU A 138 -10.33 14.46 19.70
N GLY A 139 -10.56 13.32 19.03
CA GLY A 139 -11.65 13.13 18.08
C GLY A 139 -11.56 14.13 16.93
N SER A 140 -10.34 14.37 16.45
CA SER A 140 -10.08 15.22 15.29
C SER A 140 -10.46 14.52 13.99
N TYR A 141 -10.44 13.18 14.01
CA TYR A 141 -10.88 12.31 12.94
C TYR A 141 -11.94 11.34 13.43
N ASP A 142 -12.94 11.08 12.58
CA ASP A 142 -13.99 10.09 12.83
C ASP A 142 -13.56 8.71 12.30
N LEU A 143 -12.76 8.71 11.23
CA LEU A 143 -12.29 7.50 10.55
C LEU A 143 -10.77 7.57 10.31
N TYR A 144 -10.13 6.40 10.41
CA TYR A 144 -8.71 6.21 10.10
C TYR A 144 -8.53 5.19 8.98
N TYR A 145 -7.59 5.45 8.08
CA TYR A 145 -6.90 4.46 7.28
C TYR A 145 -5.86 3.81 8.19
N LEU A 146 -6.08 2.59 8.63
CA LEU A 146 -5.10 1.86 9.43
C LEU A 146 -4.42 0.81 8.58
N ASP A 147 -3.14 1.05 8.30
CA ASP A 147 -2.27 0.08 7.64
C ASP A 147 -2.19 -1.22 8.46
N GLN A 148 -1.97 -2.35 7.79
CA GLN A 148 -1.89 -3.66 8.40
C GLN A 148 -0.88 -3.73 9.55
N SER A 149 0.25 -3.05 9.42
CA SER A 149 1.30 -2.99 10.44
C SER A 149 0.89 -2.23 11.71
N TRP A 150 -0.25 -1.51 11.69
CA TRP A 150 -0.72 -0.71 12.82
C TRP A 150 -1.95 -1.28 13.52
N VAL A 151 -2.57 -2.33 12.97
CA VAL A 151 -3.84 -2.88 13.48
C VAL A 151 -3.77 -3.18 14.97
N ALA A 152 -2.75 -3.88 15.44
CA ALA A 152 -2.57 -4.20 16.86
C ALA A 152 -2.35 -2.94 17.72
N THR A 153 -1.64 -1.93 17.19
CA THR A 153 -1.33 -0.68 17.90
C THR A 153 -2.61 0.10 18.23
N PHE A 154 -3.56 0.15 17.27
CA PHE A 154 -4.80 0.94 17.40
C PHE A 154 -6.04 0.13 17.79
N ALA A 155 -5.92 -1.18 18.02
CA ALA A 155 -7.06 -2.07 18.26
C ALA A 155 -7.95 -1.65 19.44
N GLN A 156 -7.38 -1.01 20.47
CA GLN A 156 -8.13 -0.54 21.64
C GLN A 156 -8.88 0.79 21.37
N ASP A 157 -8.51 1.51 20.32
CA ASP A 157 -8.96 2.87 20.03
C ASP A 157 -9.99 2.92 18.91
N THR A 158 -10.33 1.76 18.33
CA THR A 158 -11.33 1.63 17.27
C THR A 158 -12.53 0.81 17.74
N PHE A 159 -13.69 1.10 17.18
CA PHE A 159 -14.88 0.27 17.37
C PHE A 159 -14.78 -1.02 16.59
N ASP A 160 -15.28 -2.12 17.17
CA ASP A 160 -15.51 -3.36 16.44
C ASP A 160 -16.74 -3.16 15.51
N PRO A 161 -16.54 -3.17 14.17
CA PRO A 161 -17.64 -2.92 13.24
C PRO A 161 -18.72 -4.01 13.27
N ILE A 162 -18.37 -5.26 13.63
CA ILE A 162 -19.39 -6.32 13.78
C ILE A 162 -20.27 -6.08 14.99
N ALA A 163 -19.67 -5.67 16.11
CA ALA A 163 -20.43 -5.31 17.30
C ALA A 163 -21.28 -4.07 17.02
N TYR A 164 -20.68 -3.05 16.41
CA TYR A 164 -21.39 -1.80 16.09
C TYR A 164 -22.59 -2.03 15.16
N TYR A 165 -22.44 -2.89 14.14
CA TYR A 165 -23.52 -3.28 13.24
C TYR A 165 -24.68 -3.96 13.98
N LYS A 166 -24.39 -4.83 14.94
CA LYS A 166 -25.40 -5.52 15.77
C LYS A 166 -26.09 -4.61 16.77
N ASP A 167 -25.32 -3.71 17.38
CA ASP A 167 -25.80 -2.82 18.42
C ASP A 167 -26.61 -1.64 17.86
N LYS A 168 -26.46 -1.33 16.58
CA LYS A 168 -27.12 -0.23 15.88
C LYS A 168 -27.91 -0.73 14.66
N PRO A 169 -28.92 -1.62 14.84
CA PRO A 169 -29.64 -2.21 13.72
C PRO A 169 -30.38 -1.17 12.86
N ASP A 170 -30.80 -0.04 13.47
CA ASP A 170 -31.45 1.09 12.77
C ASP A 170 -30.51 1.85 11.81
N LEU A 171 -29.20 1.66 11.94
CA LEU A 171 -28.16 2.23 11.09
C LEU A 171 -27.52 1.18 10.16
N ALA A 172 -27.92 -0.08 10.29
CA ALA A 172 -27.34 -1.17 9.51
C ALA A 172 -27.74 -1.05 8.04
N MET A 173 -26.75 -1.14 7.14
CA MET A 173 -27.00 -1.21 5.70
C MET A 173 -27.65 -2.57 5.37
N PRO A 174 -28.78 -2.60 4.66
CA PRO A 174 -29.37 -3.85 4.19
C PRO A 174 -28.37 -4.60 3.28
N ASN A 175 -28.33 -5.91 3.40
CA ASN A 175 -27.53 -6.78 2.53
C ASN A 175 -26.04 -6.41 2.47
N PHE A 176 -25.47 -5.87 3.57
CA PHE A 176 -24.05 -5.50 3.63
C PHE A 176 -23.13 -6.68 3.34
N ASP A 177 -23.55 -7.90 3.72
CA ASP A 177 -22.90 -9.17 3.42
C ASP A 177 -21.42 -9.24 3.87
N TRP A 178 -21.24 -9.50 5.15
CA TRP A 178 -19.91 -9.64 5.77
C TRP A 178 -19.13 -10.84 5.24
N GLU A 179 -19.81 -11.89 4.77
CA GLU A 179 -19.17 -13.09 4.24
C GLU A 179 -18.61 -12.91 2.82
N ASP A 180 -18.94 -11.80 2.15
CA ASP A 180 -18.40 -11.45 0.84
C ASP A 180 -16.96 -10.89 0.92
N PHE A 181 -16.46 -10.58 2.10
CA PHE A 181 -15.04 -10.25 2.29
C PHE A 181 -14.18 -11.52 2.27
N SER A 182 -13.04 -11.46 1.58
CA SER A 182 -12.09 -12.58 1.57
C SER A 182 -11.57 -12.86 2.99
N LYS A 183 -11.65 -14.10 3.46
CA LYS A 183 -11.20 -14.47 4.81
C LYS A 183 -9.73 -14.14 5.08
N PRO A 184 -8.76 -14.45 4.19
CA PRO A 184 -7.38 -14.05 4.40
C PRO A 184 -7.23 -12.54 4.60
N LEU A 185 -7.97 -11.71 3.85
CA LEU A 185 -7.93 -10.26 4.00
C LEU A 185 -8.48 -9.79 5.35
N VAL A 186 -9.58 -10.39 5.78
CA VAL A 186 -10.17 -10.06 7.10
C VAL A 186 -9.20 -10.39 8.22
N GLU A 187 -8.59 -11.59 8.18
CA GLU A 187 -7.65 -12.02 9.24
C GLU A 187 -6.38 -11.15 9.25
N GLY A 188 -5.83 -10.82 8.09
CA GLY A 188 -4.58 -10.08 8.01
C GLY A 188 -4.70 -8.55 8.13
N LEU A 189 -5.89 -7.96 7.81
CA LEU A 189 -6.05 -6.50 7.78
C LEU A 189 -6.95 -5.94 8.86
N SER A 190 -7.87 -6.74 9.39
CA SER A 190 -9.01 -6.19 10.13
C SER A 190 -9.26 -6.82 11.48
N LYS A 191 -8.43 -7.76 11.90
CA LYS A 191 -8.60 -8.42 13.20
C LYS A 191 -7.38 -8.31 14.08
N TYR A 192 -7.64 -8.17 15.38
CA TYR A 192 -6.67 -8.32 16.43
C TYR A 192 -7.29 -9.08 17.60
N ASN A 193 -6.64 -10.16 18.06
CA ASN A 193 -7.14 -11.01 19.14
C ASN A 193 -8.60 -11.45 18.91
N GLY A 194 -8.96 -11.80 17.67
CA GLY A 194 -10.29 -12.29 17.28
C GLY A 194 -11.38 -11.22 17.17
N LYS A 195 -11.07 -9.95 17.44
CA LYS A 195 -12.01 -8.82 17.28
C LYS A 195 -11.68 -8.04 16.01
N TRP A 196 -12.71 -7.55 15.35
CA TRP A 196 -12.53 -6.65 14.23
C TRP A 196 -12.11 -5.25 14.72
N THR A 197 -11.19 -4.63 14.00
CA THR A 197 -10.70 -3.27 14.24
C THR A 197 -11.16 -2.29 13.18
N GLY A 198 -11.59 -2.79 12.03
CA GLY A 198 -12.07 -2.02 10.90
C GLY A 198 -12.63 -2.92 9.80
N ILE A 199 -13.06 -2.36 8.69
CA ILE A 199 -13.53 -3.07 7.51
C ILE A 199 -12.39 -3.05 6.48
N PRO A 200 -11.98 -4.19 5.87
CA PRO A 200 -10.97 -4.19 4.81
C PRO A 200 -11.31 -3.17 3.72
N PHE A 201 -10.36 -2.30 3.38
CA PHE A 201 -10.63 -1.19 2.45
C PHE A 201 -9.68 -1.16 1.27
N ASP A 202 -8.42 -1.46 1.47
CA ASP A 202 -7.35 -1.40 0.48
C ASP A 202 -6.42 -2.59 0.64
N ILE A 203 -5.94 -3.18 -0.47
CA ILE A 203 -5.10 -4.38 -0.43
C ILE A 203 -4.12 -4.43 -1.59
N PRO A 204 -3.06 -3.62 -1.59
CA PRO A 204 -1.93 -3.92 -2.46
C PRO A 204 -1.22 -5.20 -2.01
N ILE A 205 -0.96 -6.10 -2.94
CA ILE A 205 -0.21 -7.34 -2.69
C ILE A 205 1.05 -7.35 -3.55
N MET A 206 2.18 -7.71 -2.97
CA MET A 206 3.39 -7.89 -3.74
C MET A 206 3.29 -9.09 -4.68
N THR A 207 3.50 -8.81 -5.95
CA THR A 207 3.57 -9.75 -7.05
C THR A 207 4.91 -9.58 -7.77
N THR A 208 5.25 -10.51 -8.64
CA THR A 208 6.41 -10.33 -9.54
C THR A 208 5.91 -9.77 -10.87
N MET A 209 6.49 -8.66 -11.29
CA MET A 209 6.20 -8.03 -12.58
C MET A 209 7.47 -8.00 -13.45
N TYR A 210 7.35 -8.31 -14.74
CA TYR A 210 8.50 -8.35 -15.64
C TYR A 210 8.16 -7.88 -17.06
N ARG A 211 9.16 -7.39 -17.77
CA ARG A 211 9.14 -6.97 -19.18
C ARG A 211 9.17 -8.17 -20.09
N LYS A 212 8.01 -8.65 -20.57
CA LYS A 212 7.92 -9.83 -21.45
C LYS A 212 8.72 -9.69 -22.74
N ASP A 213 8.78 -8.50 -23.32
CA ASP A 213 9.55 -8.22 -24.53
C ASP A 213 11.06 -8.47 -24.33
N LEU A 214 11.62 -8.11 -23.17
CA LEU A 214 13.02 -8.39 -22.84
C LEU A 214 13.24 -9.89 -22.59
N PHE A 215 12.28 -10.54 -21.93
CA PHE A 215 12.35 -11.99 -21.71
C PHE A 215 12.30 -12.78 -23.02
N GLU A 216 11.42 -12.40 -23.95
CA GLU A 216 11.36 -12.98 -25.30
C GLU A 216 12.66 -12.71 -26.08
N LYS A 217 13.16 -11.46 -26.08
CA LYS A 217 14.39 -11.06 -26.75
C LYS A 217 15.58 -11.89 -26.31
N HIS A 218 15.72 -12.12 -25.01
CA HIS A 218 16.86 -12.86 -24.43
C HIS A 218 16.57 -14.34 -24.20
N LYS A 219 15.38 -14.84 -24.60
CA LYS A 219 14.95 -16.24 -24.46
C LYS A 219 14.98 -16.72 -23.00
N ILE A 220 14.55 -15.88 -22.08
CA ILE A 220 14.46 -16.16 -20.65
C ILE A 220 13.02 -16.62 -20.34
N ALA A 221 12.88 -17.70 -19.57
CA ALA A 221 11.58 -18.11 -19.04
C ALA A 221 11.15 -17.19 -17.90
N ALA A 222 9.83 -17.00 -17.69
CA ALA A 222 9.32 -16.30 -16.54
C ALA A 222 9.85 -16.91 -15.23
N PRO A 223 10.36 -16.10 -14.27
CA PRO A 223 10.97 -16.61 -13.07
C PRO A 223 9.93 -17.29 -12.17
N LYS A 224 10.31 -18.43 -11.58
CA LYS A 224 9.50 -19.18 -10.60
C LYS A 224 10.12 -19.12 -9.22
N THR A 225 11.44 -18.99 -9.16
CA THR A 225 12.21 -18.96 -7.93
C THR A 225 12.99 -17.65 -7.78
N THR A 226 13.45 -17.37 -6.58
CA THR A 226 14.36 -16.23 -6.30
C THR A 226 15.67 -16.37 -7.07
N ASP A 227 16.12 -17.60 -7.31
CA ASP A 227 17.33 -17.86 -8.10
C ASP A 227 17.10 -17.56 -9.59
N ASP A 228 15.95 -17.95 -10.15
CA ASP A 228 15.57 -17.58 -11.53
C ASP A 228 15.47 -16.07 -11.68
N PHE A 229 14.85 -15.39 -10.69
CA PHE A 229 14.72 -13.93 -10.68
C PHE A 229 16.11 -13.27 -10.70
N LEU A 230 17.01 -13.66 -9.80
CA LEU A 230 18.36 -13.11 -9.73
C LEU A 230 19.16 -13.39 -10.99
N ALA A 231 19.04 -14.59 -11.56
CA ALA A 231 19.72 -14.95 -12.82
C ALA A 231 19.24 -14.05 -13.98
N ALA A 232 17.92 -13.83 -14.09
CA ALA A 232 17.35 -12.95 -15.11
C ALA A 232 17.76 -11.48 -14.88
N VAL A 233 17.78 -11.02 -13.62
CA VAL A 233 18.26 -9.67 -13.24
C VAL A 233 19.70 -9.45 -13.73
N LYS A 234 20.61 -10.38 -13.45
CA LYS A 234 22.01 -10.29 -13.86
C LYS A 234 22.15 -10.27 -15.39
N LEU A 235 21.51 -11.21 -16.06
CA LEU A 235 21.57 -11.33 -17.51
C LEU A 235 21.08 -10.07 -18.21
N ILE A 236 19.90 -9.57 -17.83
CA ILE A 236 19.31 -8.38 -18.47
C ILE A 236 20.12 -7.14 -18.17
N SER A 237 20.58 -6.96 -16.91
CA SER A 237 21.43 -5.81 -16.55
C SER A 237 22.68 -5.73 -17.42
N GLU A 238 23.32 -6.86 -17.72
CA GLU A 238 24.51 -6.90 -18.58
C GLU A 238 24.14 -6.69 -20.05
N ALA A 239 23.15 -7.42 -20.55
CA ALA A 239 22.76 -7.39 -21.96
C ALA A 239 22.15 -6.04 -22.41
N GLU A 240 21.43 -5.36 -21.50
CA GLU A 240 20.75 -4.10 -21.80
C GLU A 240 21.45 -2.86 -21.23
N LYS A 241 22.65 -3.01 -20.69
CA LYS A 241 23.45 -1.91 -20.10
C LYS A 241 23.61 -0.71 -21.05
N ALA A 242 23.86 -0.98 -22.33
CA ALA A 242 24.01 0.08 -23.34
C ALA A 242 22.70 0.84 -23.60
N ASN A 243 21.55 0.24 -23.28
CA ASN A 243 20.22 0.84 -23.38
C ASN A 243 19.78 1.54 -22.08
N GLY A 244 20.62 1.53 -21.04
CA GLY A 244 20.33 2.13 -19.74
C GLY A 244 19.25 1.38 -18.95
N ILE A 245 19.05 0.07 -19.22
CA ILE A 245 18.05 -0.76 -18.54
C ILE A 245 18.76 -1.60 -17.46
N TYR A 246 18.24 -1.51 -16.26
CA TYR A 246 18.65 -2.32 -15.11
C TYR A 246 17.79 -3.57 -14.98
N GLY A 247 18.34 -4.63 -14.36
CA GLY A 247 17.58 -5.86 -14.16
C GLY A 247 16.42 -5.73 -13.22
N THR A 248 16.56 -4.93 -12.17
CA THR A 248 15.47 -4.69 -11.19
C THR A 248 15.52 -3.28 -10.61
N GLY A 249 14.46 -2.87 -9.95
CA GLY A 249 14.36 -1.65 -9.13
C GLY A 249 13.89 -2.01 -7.71
N LEU A 250 14.40 -1.32 -6.69
CA LEU A 250 14.12 -1.59 -5.29
C LEU A 250 13.57 -0.37 -4.57
N GLN A 251 12.87 -0.60 -3.45
CA GLN A 251 12.31 0.41 -2.54
C GLN A 251 13.24 0.62 -1.34
N ALA A 252 14.51 0.95 -1.58
CA ALA A 252 15.58 0.87 -0.58
C ALA A 252 15.83 2.18 0.19
N LYS A 253 14.83 3.07 0.32
CA LYS A 253 14.95 4.34 1.04
C LYS A 253 15.10 4.10 2.54
N SER A 254 16.24 4.52 3.09
CA SER A 254 16.51 4.44 4.53
C SER A 254 15.44 5.12 5.37
N GLY A 255 15.00 4.47 6.44
CA GLY A 255 14.02 5.00 7.37
C GLY A 255 12.60 5.13 6.80
N HIS A 256 12.29 4.41 5.74
CA HIS A 256 10.95 4.36 5.16
C HIS A 256 10.39 2.94 5.18
N TYR A 257 9.12 2.80 5.53
CA TYR A 257 8.41 1.53 5.66
C TYR A 257 8.53 0.63 4.41
N SER A 258 8.58 1.21 3.20
CA SER A 258 8.74 0.43 1.97
C SER A 258 9.99 -0.46 1.95
N LEU A 259 11.09 -0.03 2.58
CA LEU A 259 12.31 -0.84 2.70
C LEU A 259 12.08 -2.04 3.63
N GLU A 260 11.30 -1.84 4.68
CA GLU A 260 10.91 -2.94 5.57
C GLU A 260 10.04 -3.96 4.82
N CYS A 261 9.05 -3.53 4.03
CA CYS A 261 8.22 -4.41 3.22
C CYS A 261 9.04 -5.27 2.25
N ASP A 262 10.02 -4.69 1.55
CA ASP A 262 10.93 -5.44 0.68
C ASP A 262 11.76 -6.47 1.49
N TRP A 263 12.27 -6.05 2.65
CA TRP A 263 13.05 -6.93 3.51
C TRP A 263 12.22 -8.09 4.07
N THR A 264 11.05 -7.82 4.56
CA THR A 264 10.12 -8.83 5.07
C THR A 264 9.81 -9.87 4.00
N GLN A 265 9.52 -9.43 2.77
CA GLN A 265 9.28 -10.34 1.65
C GLN A 265 10.48 -11.26 1.38
N VAL A 266 11.71 -10.74 1.38
CA VAL A 266 12.89 -11.59 1.13
C VAL A 266 13.20 -12.53 2.30
N VAL A 267 12.88 -12.17 3.53
CA VAL A 267 12.95 -13.07 4.70
C VAL A 267 11.99 -14.24 4.50
N TRP A 268 10.73 -13.97 4.23
CA TRP A 268 9.71 -14.99 4.00
C TRP A 268 10.04 -15.87 2.79
N ASN A 269 10.49 -15.27 1.68
CA ASN A 269 10.92 -16.02 0.50
C ASN A 269 12.11 -16.94 0.77
N SER A 270 12.90 -16.64 1.79
CA SER A 270 14.02 -17.50 2.23
C SER A 270 13.58 -18.60 3.22
N GLY A 271 12.30 -18.65 3.59
CA GLY A 271 11.73 -19.61 4.54
C GLY A 271 11.88 -19.20 5.99
N GLY A 272 12.19 -17.91 6.26
CA GLY A 272 12.26 -17.33 7.61
C GLY A 272 10.94 -16.74 8.09
N SER A 273 10.96 -16.25 9.32
CA SER A 273 9.93 -15.41 9.95
C SER A 273 10.59 -14.20 10.60
N ILE A 274 9.80 -13.19 10.93
CA ILE A 274 10.28 -12.00 11.64
C ILE A 274 10.41 -12.31 13.13
N PHE A 275 9.44 -13.02 13.68
CA PHE A 275 9.47 -13.52 15.06
C PHE A 275 9.32 -15.02 15.11
N GLY A 276 10.09 -15.67 15.99
CA GLY A 276 9.91 -17.06 16.34
C GLY A 276 8.70 -17.26 17.28
N LYS A 277 8.31 -18.52 17.47
CA LYS A 277 7.24 -18.93 18.39
C LYS A 277 7.49 -18.49 19.84
N ASP A 278 8.75 -18.36 20.22
CA ASP A 278 9.19 -17.86 21.53
C ASP A 278 9.08 -16.33 21.65
N LYS A 279 8.51 -15.69 20.63
CA LYS A 279 8.33 -14.24 20.50
C LYS A 279 9.63 -13.43 20.44
N LYS A 280 10.76 -14.08 20.17
CA LYS A 280 12.02 -13.40 19.89
C LYS A 280 12.15 -13.07 18.41
N PHE A 281 12.85 -11.99 18.15
CA PHE A 281 13.16 -11.60 16.79
C PHE A 281 14.02 -12.67 16.10
N SER A 282 13.56 -13.19 14.98
CA SER A 282 14.21 -14.23 14.16
C SER A 282 14.71 -13.75 12.81
N GLY A 283 14.49 -12.48 12.46
CA GLY A 283 15.05 -11.90 11.23
C GLY A 283 16.58 -11.88 11.16
N ASN A 284 17.27 -12.23 12.26
CA ASN A 284 18.71 -12.42 12.34
C ASN A 284 19.16 -13.89 12.26
N ASP A 285 18.25 -14.84 12.07
CA ASP A 285 18.58 -16.25 11.83
C ASP A 285 19.20 -16.48 10.43
N GLU A 286 19.50 -17.73 10.10
CA GLU A 286 20.11 -18.09 8.81
C GLU A 286 19.22 -17.65 7.63
N ALA A 287 17.90 -17.86 7.71
CA ALA A 287 16.97 -17.51 6.64
C ALA A 287 16.82 -15.99 6.50
N GLY A 288 16.70 -15.25 7.59
CA GLY A 288 16.64 -13.80 7.59
C GLY A 288 17.89 -13.15 7.02
N VAL A 289 19.08 -13.63 7.46
CA VAL A 289 20.37 -13.15 6.93
C VAL A 289 20.55 -13.52 5.45
N LYS A 290 20.10 -14.70 5.03
CA LYS A 290 20.11 -15.11 3.62
C LYS A 290 19.24 -14.19 2.77
N GLY A 291 18.03 -13.88 3.23
CA GLY A 291 17.13 -12.94 2.56
C GLY A 291 17.75 -11.56 2.39
N LEU A 292 18.37 -11.02 3.45
CA LEU A 292 19.02 -9.70 3.38
C LEU A 292 20.25 -9.69 2.46
N LYS A 293 21.04 -10.75 2.44
CA LYS A 293 22.15 -10.90 1.46
C LYS A 293 21.65 -10.96 0.02
N TYR A 294 20.53 -11.64 -0.22
CA TYR A 294 19.88 -11.66 -1.52
C TYR A 294 19.44 -10.24 -1.94
N TYR A 295 18.86 -9.48 -1.04
CA TYR A 295 18.48 -8.08 -1.29
C TYR A 295 19.69 -7.19 -1.60
N GLN A 296 20.79 -7.35 -0.85
CA GLN A 296 22.06 -6.66 -1.13
C GLN A 296 22.62 -7.02 -2.53
N GLU A 297 22.44 -8.27 -2.98
CA GLU A 297 22.87 -8.69 -4.30
C GLU A 297 22.00 -8.04 -5.40
N LEU A 298 20.67 -7.99 -5.22
CA LEU A 298 19.75 -7.32 -6.15
C LEU A 298 20.09 -5.83 -6.30
N LEU A 299 20.48 -5.17 -5.21
CA LEU A 299 20.81 -3.74 -5.22
C LEU A 299 21.95 -3.40 -6.18
N LYS A 300 22.89 -4.33 -6.41
CA LYS A 300 23.99 -4.13 -7.37
C LYS A 300 23.53 -4.01 -8.82
N TYR A 301 22.34 -4.49 -9.13
CA TYR A 301 21.72 -4.50 -10.46
C TYR A 301 20.51 -3.58 -10.57
N SER A 302 20.36 -2.71 -9.56
CA SER A 302 19.31 -1.71 -9.49
C SER A 302 19.86 -0.32 -9.83
N PRO A 303 19.03 0.62 -10.32
CA PRO A 303 19.44 2.01 -10.48
C PRO A 303 19.97 2.61 -9.16
N PRO A 304 21.00 3.48 -9.20
CA PRO A 304 21.55 4.11 -7.99
C PRO A 304 20.50 4.82 -7.13
N GLU A 305 19.46 5.37 -7.75
CA GLU A 305 18.34 6.03 -7.07
C GLU A 305 17.47 5.08 -6.24
N SER A 306 17.61 3.76 -6.38
CA SER A 306 16.88 2.78 -5.56
C SER A 306 17.09 2.97 -4.06
N THR A 307 18.27 3.45 -3.63
CA THR A 307 18.57 3.73 -2.21
C THR A 307 17.83 4.98 -1.66
N ASN A 308 17.18 5.75 -2.53
CA ASN A 308 16.35 6.89 -2.19
C ASN A 308 14.88 6.72 -2.62
N SER A 309 14.54 5.55 -3.16
CA SER A 309 13.21 5.27 -3.71
C SER A 309 12.33 4.54 -2.71
N THR A 310 11.08 4.95 -2.69
CA THR A 310 9.96 4.24 -2.09
C THR A 310 9.19 3.51 -3.19
N TRP A 311 7.97 3.01 -2.92
CA TRP A 311 7.07 2.47 -3.95
C TRP A 311 6.85 3.41 -5.14
N ASP A 312 6.74 4.73 -4.90
CA ASP A 312 6.59 5.71 -5.99
C ASP A 312 7.79 5.73 -6.95
N GLY A 313 9.00 5.66 -6.40
CA GLY A 313 10.22 5.61 -7.20
C GLY A 313 10.33 4.31 -7.99
N GLN A 314 10.04 3.18 -7.37
CA GLN A 314 10.03 1.87 -8.03
C GLN A 314 8.97 1.80 -9.15
N PHE A 315 7.76 2.33 -8.89
CA PHE A 315 6.71 2.49 -9.90
C PHE A 315 7.22 3.28 -11.11
N ALA A 316 7.86 4.44 -10.87
CA ALA A 316 8.35 5.30 -11.94
C ALA A 316 9.48 4.62 -12.75
N MET A 317 10.38 3.86 -12.11
CA MET A 317 11.41 3.07 -12.78
C MET A 317 10.81 2.03 -13.72
N LEU A 318 9.79 1.29 -13.28
CA LEU A 318 9.13 0.29 -14.12
C LEU A 318 8.32 0.93 -15.24
N GLN A 319 7.51 1.97 -14.95
CA GLN A 319 6.67 2.65 -15.94
C GLN A 319 7.48 3.34 -17.05
N SER A 320 8.65 3.87 -16.71
CA SER A 320 9.57 4.46 -17.68
C SER A 320 10.36 3.44 -18.51
N GLY A 321 10.31 2.16 -18.14
CA GLY A 321 11.08 1.10 -18.78
C GLY A 321 12.56 1.07 -18.38
N GLN A 322 12.95 1.78 -17.33
CA GLN A 322 14.32 1.81 -16.82
C GLN A 322 14.72 0.48 -16.17
N VAL A 323 13.76 -0.30 -15.67
CA VAL A 323 14.00 -1.59 -15.06
C VAL A 323 13.21 -2.70 -15.76
N ALA A 324 13.75 -3.92 -15.74
CA ALA A 324 13.16 -5.06 -16.41
C ALA A 324 12.17 -5.83 -15.55
N MET A 325 12.38 -5.87 -14.24
CA MET A 325 11.56 -6.62 -13.30
C MET A 325 11.47 -5.91 -11.95
N VAL A 326 10.41 -6.20 -11.21
CA VAL A 326 10.26 -5.84 -9.80
C VAL A 326 9.45 -6.92 -9.08
N ASN A 327 9.72 -7.11 -7.78
CA ASN A 327 8.73 -7.62 -6.85
C ASN A 327 8.09 -6.39 -6.21
N SER A 328 6.79 -6.20 -6.39
CA SER A 328 6.12 -4.99 -5.92
C SER A 328 4.60 -5.12 -5.91
N TRP A 329 3.98 -4.04 -5.53
CA TRP A 329 2.53 -3.90 -5.35
C TRP A 329 1.79 -4.07 -6.67
N ASP A 330 0.78 -4.94 -6.69
CA ASP A 330 -0.06 -5.19 -7.87
C ASP A 330 -0.75 -3.93 -8.41
N GLU A 331 -0.97 -2.94 -7.55
CA GLU A 331 -1.49 -1.62 -7.89
C GLU A 331 -0.65 -0.85 -8.93
N PHE A 332 0.58 -1.31 -9.20
CA PHE A 332 1.39 -0.75 -10.28
C PHE A 332 0.81 -1.06 -11.67
N MET A 333 0.11 -2.19 -11.82
CA MET A 333 -0.33 -2.70 -13.11
C MET A 333 -1.21 -1.72 -13.91
N PRO A 334 -2.21 -1.04 -13.33
CA PRO A 334 -2.97 -0.03 -14.08
C PRO A 334 -2.11 1.10 -14.65
N GLY A 335 -1.08 1.51 -13.91
CA GLY A 335 -0.12 2.52 -14.34
C GLY A 335 0.81 2.03 -15.45
N MET A 336 1.13 0.74 -15.47
CA MET A 336 1.95 0.15 -16.54
C MET A 336 1.22 0.15 -17.90
N ASP A 337 -0.10 0.07 -17.88
CA ASP A 337 -0.94 0.12 -19.07
C ASP A 337 -1.56 1.51 -19.36
N ALA A 338 -1.18 2.53 -18.61
CA ALA A 338 -1.63 3.90 -18.82
C ALA A 338 -1.19 4.45 -20.19
N ALA A 339 -1.87 5.50 -20.66
CA ALA A 339 -1.64 6.07 -21.98
C ALA A 339 -0.21 6.65 -22.16
N ASP A 340 0.39 7.13 -21.08
CA ASP A 340 1.73 7.74 -21.02
C ASP A 340 2.83 6.77 -20.59
N SER A 341 2.49 5.52 -20.30
CA SER A 341 3.45 4.47 -19.94
C SER A 341 4.31 4.08 -21.15
N LYS A 342 5.61 3.98 -20.94
CA LYS A 342 6.56 3.50 -21.94
C LYS A 342 6.60 1.98 -22.06
N VAL A 343 5.95 1.28 -21.12
CA VAL A 343 5.89 -0.19 -21.07
C VAL A 343 4.46 -0.73 -21.26
N LYS A 344 3.57 0.07 -21.82
CA LYS A 344 2.18 -0.31 -22.07
C LYS A 344 2.07 -1.63 -22.80
N GLY A 345 1.38 -2.60 -22.19
CA GLY A 345 1.19 -3.94 -22.72
C GLY A 345 2.43 -4.83 -22.70
N LEU A 346 3.57 -4.35 -22.17
CA LEU A 346 4.82 -5.10 -22.10
C LEU A 346 5.08 -5.74 -20.73
N ILE A 347 4.36 -5.36 -19.69
CA ILE A 347 4.53 -5.93 -18.35
C ILE A 347 3.59 -7.12 -18.18
N GLU A 348 4.15 -8.23 -17.74
CA GLU A 348 3.37 -9.36 -17.21
C GLU A 348 3.46 -9.38 -15.69
N CYS A 349 2.33 -9.71 -15.06
CA CYS A 349 2.20 -9.92 -13.62
C CYS A 349 2.06 -11.42 -13.36
N ILE A 350 2.87 -11.93 -12.45
CA ILE A 350 2.85 -13.34 -12.03
C ILE A 350 2.87 -13.42 -10.49
N ARG A 351 2.56 -14.59 -9.96
CA ARG A 351 2.68 -14.85 -8.52
C ARG A 351 4.10 -14.55 -8.03
N PRO A 352 4.27 -14.11 -6.76
CA PRO A 352 5.60 -13.78 -6.25
C PRO A 352 6.53 -14.99 -6.31
N VAL A 353 7.79 -14.74 -6.68
CA VAL A 353 8.84 -15.79 -6.70
C VAL A 353 9.12 -16.29 -5.29
N ARG A 354 9.54 -17.56 -5.17
CA ARG A 354 9.86 -18.22 -3.90
C ARG A 354 11.29 -18.74 -3.91
N GLY A 355 11.88 -18.92 -2.74
CA GLY A 355 13.14 -19.66 -2.65
C GLY A 355 13.00 -21.07 -3.25
N PRO A 356 14.04 -21.63 -3.85
CA PRO A 356 13.97 -22.95 -4.50
C PRO A 356 13.50 -24.08 -3.58
N SER A 357 13.81 -23.97 -2.28
CA SER A 357 13.40 -24.90 -1.23
C SER A 357 12.43 -24.28 -0.23
N TYR A 358 11.67 -23.28 -0.67
CA TYR A 358 10.74 -22.56 0.19
C TYR A 358 9.76 -23.51 0.90
N ARG A 359 9.62 -23.29 2.18
CA ARG A 359 8.53 -23.80 3.01
C ARG A 359 8.13 -22.68 3.96
N ALA A 360 6.83 -22.43 4.11
CA ALA A 360 6.36 -21.47 5.09
C ALA A 360 6.88 -21.84 6.49
N ALA A 361 7.35 -20.85 7.25
CA ALA A 361 7.72 -21.06 8.63
C ALA A 361 6.48 -21.48 9.43
N ALA A 362 6.51 -22.68 10.00
CA ALA A 362 5.33 -23.25 10.66
C ALA A 362 5.05 -22.64 12.05
N ASP A 363 6.03 -21.97 12.63
CA ASP A 363 6.03 -21.54 14.03
C ASP A 363 6.40 -20.05 14.18
N ALA A 364 5.79 -19.19 13.34
CA ALA A 364 5.96 -17.75 13.46
C ALA A 364 5.26 -17.19 14.72
N GLY A 365 5.87 -16.16 15.32
CA GLY A 365 5.34 -15.49 16.50
C GLY A 365 4.34 -14.39 16.17
N PHE A 366 3.61 -13.92 17.14
CA PHE A 366 2.68 -12.78 17.04
C PHE A 366 1.68 -12.84 15.86
N GLY A 367 1.19 -14.03 15.51
CA GLY A 367 0.20 -14.18 14.45
C GLY A 367 0.71 -13.93 13.03
N GLU A 368 2.01 -13.74 12.85
CA GLU A 368 2.67 -13.59 11.56
C GLU A 368 2.35 -14.78 10.65
N ILE A 369 2.05 -14.49 9.38
CA ILE A 369 1.83 -15.50 8.33
C ILE A 369 2.93 -15.32 7.28
N PRO A 370 4.06 -16.04 7.39
CA PRO A 370 5.17 -15.91 6.47
C PRO A 370 4.88 -16.62 5.14
N ASN A 371 4.51 -15.86 4.15
CA ASN A 371 4.25 -16.29 2.77
C ASN A 371 4.91 -15.31 1.77
N PRO A 372 5.07 -15.70 0.48
CA PRO A 372 5.74 -14.84 -0.50
C PRO A 372 4.97 -13.57 -0.90
N GLY A 373 3.65 -13.61 -0.81
CA GLY A 373 2.79 -12.48 -1.18
C GLY A 373 2.62 -11.52 -0.02
N HIS A 374 3.64 -10.67 0.21
CA HIS A 374 3.51 -9.61 1.20
C HIS A 374 2.25 -8.79 0.90
N GLN A 375 1.37 -8.66 1.86
CA GLN A 375 0.25 -7.75 1.75
C GLN A 375 0.62 -6.40 2.36
N GLY A 376 0.32 -5.34 1.66
CA GLY A 376 0.18 -4.01 2.23
C GLY A 376 -1.30 -3.73 2.52
N GLY A 377 -1.63 -2.48 2.61
CA GLY A 377 -3.01 -2.05 2.66
C GLY A 377 -3.57 -1.86 4.05
N SER A 378 -4.87 -1.65 4.08
CA SER A 378 -5.50 -1.09 5.25
C SER A 378 -6.91 -1.56 5.45
N ASN A 379 -7.36 -1.32 6.66
CA ASN A 379 -8.78 -1.26 6.94
C ASN A 379 -9.26 0.20 7.12
N LEU A 380 -10.53 0.44 6.92
CA LEU A 380 -11.23 1.64 7.30
C LEU A 380 -11.77 1.44 8.73
N SER A 381 -11.26 2.21 9.67
CA SER A 381 -11.56 2.07 11.11
C SER A 381 -12.34 3.23 11.66
N LEU A 382 -13.32 2.95 12.51
CA LEU A 382 -14.13 3.94 13.23
C LEU A 382 -13.48 4.27 14.58
N SER A 383 -13.12 5.53 14.78
CA SER A 383 -12.50 6.03 16.01
C SER A 383 -13.45 5.97 17.22
N LYS A 384 -12.99 5.43 18.34
CA LYS A 384 -13.74 5.52 19.61
C LYS A 384 -13.85 6.95 20.15
N TYR A 385 -13.01 7.85 19.67
CA TYR A 385 -12.99 9.25 20.07
C TYR A 385 -13.80 10.15 19.12
N SER A 386 -14.39 9.56 18.06
CA SER A 386 -15.26 10.29 17.13
C SER A 386 -16.36 11.04 17.84
N LYS A 387 -16.59 12.29 17.42
CA LYS A 387 -17.72 13.12 17.90
C LYS A 387 -19.01 12.84 17.15
N ASN A 388 -18.92 12.15 16.01
CA ASN A 388 -20.02 11.82 15.12
C ASN A 388 -20.02 10.35 14.70
N PRO A 389 -19.89 9.37 15.64
CA PRO A 389 -19.61 7.98 15.28
C PRO A 389 -20.72 7.36 14.42
N ASP A 390 -22.00 7.69 14.66
CA ASP A 390 -23.11 7.14 13.88
C ASP A 390 -23.10 7.65 12.42
N ALA A 391 -22.79 8.92 12.20
CA ALA A 391 -22.67 9.49 10.85
C ALA A 391 -21.45 8.91 10.11
N ALA A 392 -20.33 8.76 10.81
CA ALA A 392 -19.13 8.13 10.27
C ALA A 392 -19.35 6.64 9.95
N TRP A 393 -20.12 5.95 10.78
CA TRP A 393 -20.50 4.55 10.55
C TRP A 393 -21.33 4.36 9.27
N ILE A 394 -22.26 5.27 8.98
CA ILE A 394 -23.04 5.23 7.75
C ILE A 394 -22.11 5.39 6.54
N PHE A 395 -21.15 6.33 6.59
CA PHE A 395 -20.16 6.51 5.53
C PHE A 395 -19.26 5.28 5.36
N MET A 396 -18.78 4.70 6.46
CA MET A 396 -17.94 3.52 6.46
C MET A 396 -18.61 2.32 5.78
N GLN A 397 -19.88 2.06 6.09
CA GLN A 397 -20.66 1.01 5.43
C GLN A 397 -20.82 1.31 3.92
N TRP A 398 -21.15 2.54 3.56
CA TRP A 398 -21.29 2.95 2.17
C TRP A 398 -19.97 2.77 1.41
N ALA A 399 -18.86 3.28 1.95
CA ALA A 399 -17.53 3.19 1.33
C ALA A 399 -17.08 1.73 1.10
N CYS A 400 -17.44 0.83 2.03
CA CYS A 400 -17.09 -0.59 1.97
C CYS A 400 -18.23 -1.48 1.39
N SER A 401 -19.29 -0.89 0.83
CA SER A 401 -20.37 -1.64 0.17
C SER A 401 -19.90 -2.34 -1.11
N LYS A 402 -20.64 -3.36 -1.55
CA LYS A 402 -20.36 -4.08 -2.82
C LYS A 402 -20.31 -3.12 -4.01
N ASP A 403 -21.26 -2.19 -4.08
CA ASP A 403 -21.33 -1.21 -5.16
C ASP A 403 -20.09 -0.31 -5.19
N ILE A 404 -19.79 0.36 -4.09
CA ILE A 404 -18.68 1.32 -4.03
C ILE A 404 -17.33 0.62 -4.21
N MET A 405 -17.09 -0.53 -3.59
CA MET A 405 -15.86 -1.30 -3.77
C MET A 405 -15.66 -1.71 -5.23
N THR A 406 -16.71 -2.23 -5.89
CA THR A 406 -16.67 -2.57 -7.32
C THR A 406 -16.39 -1.34 -8.19
N ARG A 407 -17.05 -0.22 -7.91
CA ARG A 407 -16.87 1.06 -8.64
C ARG A 407 -15.47 1.62 -8.42
N CYS A 408 -14.93 1.49 -7.23
CA CYS A 408 -13.54 1.84 -6.94
C CYS A 408 -12.57 0.99 -7.78
N THR A 409 -12.74 -0.33 -7.84
CA THR A 409 -11.94 -1.21 -8.71
C THR A 409 -12.06 -0.81 -10.19
N LEU A 410 -13.28 -0.55 -10.68
CA LEU A 410 -13.52 -0.10 -12.05
C LEU A 410 -12.86 1.25 -12.36
N GLY A 411 -12.75 2.12 -11.36
CA GLY A 411 -12.14 3.44 -11.48
C GLY A 411 -10.63 3.44 -11.44
N GLY A 412 -10.03 2.59 -10.60
CA GLY A 412 -8.60 2.56 -10.33
C GLY A 412 -7.86 1.33 -10.86
N GLY A 413 -8.57 0.24 -11.14
CA GLY A 413 -7.96 -1.02 -11.61
C GLY A 413 -7.24 -1.82 -10.51
N PHE A 414 -7.51 -1.56 -9.23
CA PHE A 414 -6.88 -2.26 -8.11
C PHE A 414 -7.72 -3.44 -7.60
N ALA A 415 -7.11 -4.27 -6.74
CA ALA A 415 -7.76 -5.45 -6.20
C ALA A 415 -8.94 -5.10 -5.27
N PRO A 416 -10.13 -5.69 -5.47
CA PRO A 416 -11.26 -5.46 -4.60
C PRO A 416 -11.16 -6.31 -3.32
N MET A 417 -11.73 -5.79 -2.23
CA MET A 417 -11.82 -6.52 -0.96
C MET A 417 -12.93 -7.58 -0.96
N ARG A 418 -13.89 -7.45 -1.87
CA ARG A 418 -15.07 -8.29 -1.94
C ARG A 418 -14.96 -9.35 -3.02
N LEU A 419 -15.32 -10.59 -2.67
CA LEU A 419 -15.28 -11.72 -3.58
C LEU A 419 -16.21 -11.53 -4.80
N SER A 420 -17.38 -10.93 -4.57
CA SER A 420 -18.34 -10.61 -5.65
C SER A 420 -17.79 -9.62 -6.67
N SER A 421 -16.93 -8.69 -6.25
CA SER A 421 -16.32 -7.70 -7.15
C SER A 421 -15.29 -8.35 -8.10
N PHE A 422 -14.53 -9.35 -7.66
CA PHE A 422 -13.68 -10.15 -8.57
C PHE A 422 -14.50 -10.88 -9.65
N ALA A 423 -15.71 -11.29 -9.32
CA ALA A 423 -16.60 -11.99 -10.23
C ALA A 423 -17.44 -11.06 -11.13
N ASP A 424 -17.44 -9.74 -10.86
CA ASP A 424 -18.26 -8.78 -11.58
C ASP A 424 -17.91 -8.75 -13.09
N PRO A 425 -18.90 -8.91 -13.99
CA PRO A 425 -18.64 -8.90 -15.44
C PRO A 425 -17.98 -7.61 -15.94
N ARG A 426 -18.22 -6.47 -15.30
CA ARG A 426 -17.63 -5.17 -15.67
C ARG A 426 -16.14 -5.15 -15.34
N VAL A 427 -15.75 -5.76 -14.21
CA VAL A 427 -14.34 -5.90 -13.81
C VAL A 427 -13.63 -6.85 -14.76
N LYS A 428 -14.22 -8.00 -15.05
CA LYS A 428 -13.68 -8.99 -16.04
C LYS A 428 -13.55 -8.40 -17.44
N ALA A 429 -14.46 -7.57 -17.87
CA ALA A 429 -14.39 -6.91 -19.18
C ALA A 429 -13.18 -5.97 -19.32
N LYS A 430 -12.54 -5.59 -18.21
CA LYS A 430 -11.31 -4.77 -18.19
C LYS A 430 -10.02 -5.59 -18.06
N GLU A 431 -10.07 -6.91 -18.11
CA GLU A 431 -8.89 -7.79 -18.14
C GLU A 431 -8.16 -7.74 -19.48
N VAL A 432 -7.97 -6.52 -20.00
CA VAL A 432 -7.31 -6.21 -21.27
C VAL A 432 -6.33 -5.07 -21.09
N VAL A 433 -5.33 -4.98 -21.96
CA VAL A 433 -4.35 -3.88 -21.95
C VAL A 433 -5.03 -2.55 -22.17
N GLY A 434 -4.87 -1.61 -21.25
CA GLY A 434 -5.41 -0.26 -21.38
C GLY A 434 -5.58 0.47 -20.05
N PRO A 435 -5.99 1.74 -20.07
CA PRO A 435 -6.21 2.51 -18.84
C PRO A 435 -7.24 1.86 -17.91
N GLY A 436 -6.90 1.76 -16.63
CA GLY A 436 -7.74 1.12 -15.63
C GLY A 436 -7.89 -0.39 -15.84
N THR A 437 -6.88 -1.04 -16.42
CA THR A 437 -6.83 -2.49 -16.60
C THR A 437 -7.00 -3.25 -15.29
N THR A 438 -7.66 -4.39 -15.37
CA THR A 438 -7.79 -5.36 -14.28
C THR A 438 -7.16 -6.71 -14.63
N ARG A 439 -6.34 -6.77 -15.70
CA ARG A 439 -5.78 -8.03 -16.24
C ARG A 439 -4.83 -8.78 -15.28
N HIS A 440 -4.35 -8.11 -14.22
CA HIS A 440 -3.56 -8.72 -13.15
C HIS A 440 -4.43 -9.35 -12.04
N LEU A 441 -5.70 -8.96 -11.92
CA LEU A 441 -6.56 -9.41 -10.82
C LEU A 441 -6.74 -10.93 -10.71
N PRO A 442 -6.77 -11.73 -11.80
CA PRO A 442 -6.76 -13.18 -11.67
C PRO A 442 -5.53 -13.70 -10.90
N VAL A 443 -4.35 -13.14 -11.16
CA VAL A 443 -3.11 -13.50 -10.43
C VAL A 443 -3.19 -13.04 -8.99
N VAL A 444 -3.65 -11.82 -8.74
CA VAL A 444 -3.82 -11.27 -7.38
C VAL A 444 -4.78 -12.15 -6.57
N LYS A 445 -5.89 -12.60 -7.17
CA LYS A 445 -6.83 -13.52 -6.51
C LYS A 445 -6.16 -14.84 -6.10
N GLU A 446 -5.31 -15.40 -6.98
CA GLU A 446 -4.52 -16.60 -6.64
C GLU A 446 -3.55 -16.34 -5.49
N VAL A 447 -2.91 -15.16 -5.45
CA VAL A 447 -2.00 -14.79 -4.36
C VAL A 447 -2.77 -14.65 -3.05
N ILE A 448 -3.92 -13.97 -3.05
CA ILE A 448 -4.78 -13.86 -1.86
C ILE A 448 -5.16 -15.24 -1.32
N ASP A 449 -5.54 -16.16 -2.21
CA ASP A 449 -6.03 -17.47 -1.79
C ASP A 449 -4.92 -18.42 -1.32
N ASN A 450 -3.66 -18.25 -1.81
CA ASN A 450 -2.63 -19.27 -1.65
C ASN A 450 -1.29 -18.77 -1.11
N ASP A 451 -0.98 -17.48 -1.24
CA ASP A 451 0.36 -16.95 -1.00
C ASP A 451 0.39 -15.74 -0.07
N MET A 452 -0.78 -15.26 0.36
CA MET A 452 -0.86 -14.04 1.15
C MET A 452 -0.12 -14.20 2.47
N ALA A 453 0.72 -13.22 2.76
CA ALA A 453 1.45 -13.08 4.01
C ALA A 453 0.79 -12.03 4.91
N SER A 454 1.11 -12.05 6.19
CA SER A 454 0.76 -11.00 7.15
C SER A 454 1.93 -10.73 8.07
N GLU A 455 2.20 -9.47 8.31
CA GLU A 455 3.20 -9.01 9.27
C GLU A 455 2.82 -9.39 10.72
N PRO A 456 3.75 -9.27 11.69
CA PRO A 456 3.48 -9.56 13.09
C PRO A 456 2.36 -8.69 13.66
N ASP A 457 1.40 -9.33 14.29
CA ASP A 457 0.25 -8.69 14.93
C ASP A 457 0.57 -8.37 16.39
N MET A 458 1.36 -7.32 16.61
CA MET A 458 1.78 -6.88 17.93
C MET A 458 1.77 -5.35 18.11
N PRO A 459 1.47 -4.83 19.32
CA PRO A 459 1.29 -3.39 19.57
C PRO A 459 2.50 -2.51 19.23
N LEU A 460 3.73 -3.04 19.32
CA LEU A 460 4.96 -2.29 19.03
C LEU A 460 5.37 -2.36 17.54
N TRP A 461 4.70 -3.17 16.72
CA TRP A 461 5.13 -3.44 15.36
C TRP A 461 5.19 -2.18 14.50
N ALA A 462 4.23 -1.27 14.63
CA ALA A 462 4.24 0.02 13.93
C ALA A 462 5.54 0.81 14.14
N GLY A 463 6.13 0.77 15.33
CA GLY A 463 7.41 1.38 15.63
C GLY A 463 8.57 0.66 14.93
N PHE A 464 8.62 -0.65 15.02
CA PHE A 464 9.72 -1.45 14.45
C PHE A 464 9.73 -1.40 12.92
N SER A 465 8.58 -1.58 12.28
CA SER A 465 8.44 -1.60 10.82
C SER A 465 8.67 -0.24 10.17
N ASN A 466 8.33 0.84 10.86
CA ASN A 466 8.47 2.20 10.31
C ASN A 466 9.77 2.92 10.73
N ASN A 467 10.49 2.45 11.75
CA ASN A 467 11.70 3.13 12.25
C ASN A 467 12.90 2.18 12.41
N GLU A 468 12.88 1.28 13.41
CA GLU A 468 14.08 0.54 13.82
C GLU A 468 14.65 -0.30 12.67
N ILE A 469 13.81 -1.06 12.01
CA ILE A 469 14.22 -1.95 10.91
C ILE A 469 14.71 -1.15 9.71
N PRO A 470 13.90 -0.27 9.06
CA PRO A 470 14.33 0.39 7.83
C PRO A 470 15.47 1.39 8.03
N VAL A 471 15.66 1.94 9.23
CA VAL A 471 16.81 2.80 9.52
C VAL A 471 18.11 1.98 9.53
N ASN A 472 18.13 0.81 10.19
CA ASN A 472 19.34 -0.01 10.25
C ASN A 472 19.63 -0.71 8.92
N LEU A 473 18.61 -1.19 8.21
CA LEU A 473 18.75 -1.68 6.83
C LEU A 473 19.33 -0.59 5.91
N GLY A 474 18.83 0.63 5.98
CA GLY A 474 19.32 1.74 5.19
C GLY A 474 20.80 2.06 5.46
N LYS A 475 21.25 2.03 6.72
CA LYS A 475 22.68 2.19 7.06
C LYS A 475 23.55 1.08 6.44
N LEU A 476 23.07 -0.16 6.46
CA LEU A 476 23.75 -1.30 5.82
C LEU A 476 23.88 -1.09 4.30
N LEU A 477 22.76 -0.80 3.65
CA LEU A 477 22.66 -0.73 2.18
C LEU A 477 23.40 0.48 1.60
N THR A 478 23.53 1.56 2.35
CA THR A 478 24.26 2.77 1.95
C THR A 478 25.73 2.75 2.39
N GLY A 479 26.17 1.71 3.10
CA GLY A 479 27.54 1.60 3.60
C GLY A 479 27.87 2.55 4.75
N GLN A 480 26.86 3.15 5.40
CA GLN A 480 27.06 4.06 6.55
C GLN A 480 27.47 3.32 7.81
N ASP A 481 27.04 2.06 7.98
CA ASP A 481 27.36 1.21 9.13
C ASP A 481 27.45 -0.26 8.73
N PHE A 482 27.84 -1.13 9.68
CA PHE A 482 27.93 -2.58 9.59
C PHE A 482 28.98 -3.13 8.62
N GLY A 483 29.65 -2.28 7.80
CA GLY A 483 30.66 -2.73 6.85
C GLY A 483 30.17 -3.71 5.80
N GLY A 484 28.87 -3.68 5.45
CA GLY A 484 28.23 -4.62 4.51
C GLY A 484 27.83 -5.96 5.11
N ASP A 485 28.02 -6.15 6.43
CA ASP A 485 27.70 -7.41 7.13
C ASP A 485 26.20 -7.46 7.53
N ALA A 486 25.42 -8.23 6.77
CA ALA A 486 23.98 -8.45 7.01
C ALA A 486 23.70 -9.06 8.39
N LYS A 487 24.55 -10.00 8.86
CA LYS A 487 24.35 -10.64 10.19
C LYS A 487 24.52 -9.64 11.31
N LYS A 488 25.58 -8.82 11.26
CA LYS A 488 25.84 -7.78 12.24
C LYS A 488 24.71 -6.76 12.30
N CYS A 489 24.15 -6.36 11.13
CA CYS A 489 22.99 -5.49 11.07
C CYS A 489 21.78 -6.10 11.76
N MET A 490 21.44 -7.34 11.43
CA MET A 490 20.27 -8.01 11.99
C MET A 490 20.41 -8.35 13.46
N ASP A 491 21.63 -8.66 13.95
CA ASP A 491 21.88 -8.85 15.40
C ASP A 491 21.68 -7.55 16.18
N THR A 492 22.02 -6.41 15.59
CA THR A 492 21.76 -5.10 16.19
C THR A 492 20.26 -4.84 16.27
N VAL A 493 19.51 -5.11 15.19
CA VAL A 493 18.06 -4.99 15.16
C VAL A 493 17.42 -5.92 16.18
N ALA A 494 17.84 -7.20 16.24
CA ALA A 494 17.36 -8.17 17.22
C ALA A 494 17.53 -7.67 18.66
N THR A 495 18.71 -7.13 18.99
CA THR A 495 18.99 -6.61 20.34
C THR A 495 18.03 -5.47 20.73
N LEU A 496 17.70 -4.59 19.79
CA LEU A 496 16.79 -3.46 20.02
C LEU A 496 15.35 -3.94 20.21
N ILE A 497 14.90 -4.83 19.33
CA ILE A 497 13.52 -5.33 19.30
C ILE A 497 13.26 -6.24 20.51
N ASP A 498 14.13 -7.24 20.78
CA ASP A 498 13.95 -8.17 21.90
C ASP A 498 13.94 -7.45 23.24
N LYS A 499 14.77 -6.40 23.39
CA LYS A 499 14.73 -5.57 24.59
C LYS A 499 13.37 -4.85 24.72
N ALA A 500 12.86 -4.24 23.66
CA ALA A 500 11.59 -3.51 23.70
C ALA A 500 10.40 -4.44 23.96
N VAL A 501 10.40 -5.65 23.38
CA VAL A 501 9.37 -6.70 23.62
C VAL A 501 9.41 -7.15 25.06
N ALA A 502 10.59 -7.39 25.63
CA ALA A 502 10.74 -7.78 27.02
C ALA A 502 10.31 -6.66 27.99
N ASP A 503 10.68 -5.40 27.71
CA ASP A 503 10.29 -4.24 28.52
C ASP A 503 8.77 -4.01 28.52
N ALA A 504 8.09 -4.37 27.43
CA ALA A 504 6.64 -4.29 27.30
C ALA A 504 5.88 -5.52 27.87
N ALA A 505 6.59 -6.55 28.29
CA ALA A 505 6.02 -7.82 28.78
C ALA A 505 5.07 -8.52 27.76
N LEU A 506 5.42 -8.49 26.46
CA LEU A 506 4.66 -9.05 25.34
C LEU A 506 5.04 -10.51 25.04
#